data_2246148863767b04a6a04653741bce75
#
_entry.id   2246148863767b04a6a04653741bce75
#
_cell.length_a   1.000
_cell.length_b   1.000
_cell.length_c   1.000
_cell.angle_alpha   90.00
_cell.angle_beta   90.00
_cell.angle_gamma   90.00
#
_symmetry.space_group_name_H-M   'P 1'
#
loop_
_entity.id
_entity.type
_entity.pdbx_description
1 polymer ?
#
loop_
_entity_poly.entity_id
_entity_poly.type
_entity_poly.pdbx_seq_one_letter_code
_entity_poly.pdbx_strand_id
1 'polypeptide(L)'
;MGFFGKIGDVFNKIELEVSNDPAAKGKWFENYVENLFSKKYFRLVEKTHSFKTDAGRFVESNKNPDFIFEYIPTREHFAIECKYRTSLNNKGQLEWSYPAQIKRYQDFERERKIPVFIVIIVDFGDDGGLFNIPLSEAKYPALYESVFMKFERDPQKQFFWKNGKLY
;
A
#
# COMPACT_ATOMS: atom_id res chain seq x y z
N MET A 1 4.15 21.10 -2.83
CA MET A 1 2.92 21.14 -3.63
C MET A 1 2.38 19.71 -3.73
N GLY A 2 1.29 19.43 -3.07
CA GLY A 2 0.70 18.09 -3.08
C GLY A 2 0.12 17.71 -4.44
N PHE A 3 -0.09 16.42 -4.67
CA PHE A 3 -0.63 15.88 -5.93
C PHE A 3 -2.16 15.88 -6.00
N PHE A 4 -2.81 16.84 -5.33
CA PHE A 4 -4.27 16.90 -5.12
C PHE A 4 -5.11 16.72 -6.39
N GLY A 5 -4.76 17.43 -7.48
CA GLY A 5 -5.54 17.31 -8.73
C GLY A 5 -5.46 15.93 -9.36
N LYS A 6 -4.32 15.24 -9.25
CA LYS A 6 -4.12 13.91 -9.83
C LYS A 6 -4.74 12.80 -9.00
N ILE A 7 -4.82 12.99 -7.68
CA ILE A 7 -5.49 12.03 -6.80
C ILE A 7 -7.02 12.07 -6.99
N GLY A 8 -7.57 13.25 -7.26
CA GLY A 8 -9.00 13.40 -7.58
C GLY A 8 -9.42 12.54 -8.78
N ASP A 9 -8.59 12.46 -9.82
CA ASP A 9 -8.85 11.59 -10.97
C ASP A 9 -8.90 10.10 -10.59
N VAL A 10 -8.08 9.69 -9.62
CA VAL A 10 -8.06 8.32 -9.09
C VAL A 10 -9.34 8.04 -8.32
N PHE A 11 -9.77 8.96 -7.45
CA PHE A 11 -11.01 8.80 -6.67
C PHE A 11 -12.25 8.80 -7.54
N ASN A 12 -12.31 9.63 -8.57
CA ASN A 12 -13.41 9.60 -9.54
C ASN A 12 -13.54 8.24 -10.23
N LYS A 13 -12.40 7.59 -10.56
CA LYS A 13 -12.42 6.21 -11.10
C LYS A 13 -12.95 5.21 -10.08
N ILE A 14 -12.56 5.32 -8.82
CA ILE A 14 -13.05 4.45 -7.76
C ILE A 14 -14.58 4.58 -7.61
N GLU A 15 -15.09 5.79 -7.58
CA GLU A 15 -16.53 6.04 -7.46
C GLU A 15 -17.33 5.48 -8.64
N LEU A 16 -16.78 5.54 -9.85
CA LEU A 16 -17.41 5.02 -11.06
C LEU A 16 -17.33 3.49 -11.17
N GLU A 17 -16.26 2.87 -10.71
CA GLU A 17 -15.96 1.45 -10.94
C GLU A 17 -16.29 0.55 -9.73
N VAL A 18 -16.43 1.11 -8.54
CA VAL A 18 -16.49 0.34 -7.29
C VAL A 18 -17.65 0.81 -6.42
N SER A 19 -18.39 -0.15 -5.86
CA SER A 19 -19.40 0.11 -4.83
C SER A 19 -18.76 0.68 -3.54
N ASN A 20 -19.59 1.22 -2.63
CA ASN A 20 -19.13 1.71 -1.32
C ASN A 20 -18.64 0.59 -0.36
N ASP A 21 -18.52 -0.64 -0.82
CA ASP A 21 -17.98 -1.76 -0.04
C ASP A 21 -16.47 -1.57 0.22
N PRO A 22 -16.02 -1.52 1.50
CA PRO A 22 -14.61 -1.36 1.84
C PRO A 22 -13.71 -2.47 1.26
N ALA A 23 -14.21 -3.70 1.17
CA ALA A 23 -13.46 -4.82 0.60
C ALA A 23 -13.25 -4.66 -0.92
N ALA A 24 -14.26 -4.18 -1.63
CA ALA A 24 -14.16 -3.88 -3.05
C ALA A 24 -13.18 -2.72 -3.32
N LYS A 25 -13.19 -1.68 -2.50
CA LYS A 25 -12.23 -0.58 -2.56
C LYS A 25 -10.80 -1.04 -2.32
N GLY A 26 -10.58 -1.89 -1.31
CA GLY A 26 -9.28 -2.49 -1.03
C GLY A 26 -8.75 -3.30 -2.21
N LYS A 27 -9.59 -4.15 -2.80
CA LYS A 27 -9.25 -4.96 -3.97
C LYS A 27 -8.95 -4.13 -5.22
N TRP A 28 -9.75 -3.09 -5.46
CA TRP A 28 -9.50 -2.16 -6.54
C TRP A 28 -8.13 -1.48 -6.34
N PHE A 29 -7.82 -1.06 -5.13
CA PHE A 29 -6.56 -0.40 -4.80
C PHE A 29 -5.34 -1.31 -4.98
N GLU A 30 -5.41 -2.57 -4.56
CA GLU A 30 -4.36 -3.57 -4.86
C GLU A 30 -4.10 -3.67 -6.36
N ASN A 31 -5.15 -3.82 -7.18
CA ASN A 31 -5.01 -3.88 -8.64
C ASN A 31 -4.43 -2.58 -9.22
N TYR A 32 -4.83 -1.44 -8.68
CA TYR A 32 -4.28 -0.13 -9.07
C TYR A 32 -2.77 -0.05 -8.80
N VAL A 33 -2.33 -0.43 -7.60
CA VAL A 33 -0.92 -0.45 -7.21
C VAL A 33 -0.11 -1.41 -8.09
N GLU A 34 -0.63 -2.63 -8.33
CA GLU A 34 0.03 -3.60 -9.20
C GLU A 34 0.29 -3.03 -10.60
N ASN A 35 -0.67 -2.27 -11.15
CA ASN A 35 -0.53 -1.64 -12.47
C ASN A 35 0.48 -0.47 -12.52
N LEU A 36 0.90 0.07 -11.38
CA LEU A 36 1.96 1.07 -11.31
C LEU A 36 3.37 0.47 -11.46
N PHE A 37 3.50 -0.86 -11.48
CA PHE A 37 4.76 -1.55 -11.70
C PHE A 37 4.90 -1.94 -13.18
N SER A 38 5.85 -1.33 -13.88
CA SER A 38 6.14 -1.67 -15.27
C SER A 38 6.66 -3.10 -15.40
N LYS A 39 6.00 -3.94 -16.18
CA LYS A 39 6.41 -5.34 -16.46
C LYS A 39 7.78 -5.44 -17.15
N LYS A 40 8.27 -4.35 -17.71
CA LYS A 40 9.63 -4.27 -18.26
C LYS A 40 10.70 -4.35 -17.18
N TYR A 41 10.43 -3.80 -16.00
CA TYR A 41 11.40 -3.67 -14.91
C TYR A 41 11.06 -4.52 -13.69
N PHE A 42 9.81 -4.91 -13.54
CA PHE A 42 9.33 -5.63 -12.35
C PHE A 42 8.61 -6.91 -12.74
N ARG A 43 8.87 -7.95 -11.97
CA ARG A 43 8.15 -9.21 -12.03
C ARG A 43 7.42 -9.46 -10.74
N LEU A 44 6.12 -9.72 -10.81
CA LEU A 44 5.34 -10.19 -9.66
C LEU A 44 5.76 -11.63 -9.35
N VAL A 45 6.28 -11.85 -8.15
CA VAL A 45 6.77 -13.15 -7.68
C VAL A 45 5.68 -13.87 -6.88
N GLU A 46 5.00 -13.13 -5.98
CA GLU A 46 3.97 -13.67 -5.11
C GLU A 46 2.86 -12.63 -4.93
N LYS A 47 1.61 -13.10 -4.94
CA LYS A 47 0.43 -12.32 -4.61
C LYS A 47 -0.38 -13.06 -3.56
N THR A 48 -0.60 -12.42 -2.42
CA THR A 48 -1.44 -12.95 -1.36
C THR A 48 -2.90 -12.79 -1.73
N HIS A 49 -3.66 -13.87 -1.65
CA HIS A 49 -5.11 -13.84 -1.88
C HIS A 49 -5.84 -13.86 -0.55
N SER A 50 -6.71 -12.87 -0.32
CA SER A 50 -7.71 -12.96 0.74
C SER A 50 -8.85 -13.87 0.30
N PHE A 51 -9.07 -14.99 1.01
CA PHE A 51 -10.22 -15.85 0.77
C PHE A 51 -11.42 -15.37 1.58
N LYS A 52 -12.61 -15.28 0.95
CA LYS A 52 -13.87 -15.26 1.69
C LYS A 52 -14.11 -16.68 2.22
N THR A 53 -14.27 -16.82 3.51
CA THR A 53 -14.84 -18.06 4.06
C THR A 53 -16.34 -18.09 3.84
N ASP A 54 -16.95 -19.28 3.74
CA ASP A 54 -18.41 -19.48 3.57
C ASP A 54 -19.26 -18.81 4.66
N ALA A 55 -18.64 -18.36 5.76
CA ALA A 55 -19.28 -17.63 6.85
C ALA A 55 -19.25 -16.09 6.69
N GLY A 56 -18.85 -15.55 5.53
CA GLY A 56 -18.78 -14.10 5.28
C GLY A 56 -17.72 -13.36 6.09
N ARG A 57 -16.84 -14.05 6.81
CA ARG A 57 -15.71 -13.48 7.53
C ARG A 57 -14.49 -13.48 6.61
N PHE A 58 -13.87 -12.30 6.45
CA PHE A 58 -12.53 -12.23 5.88
C PHE A 58 -11.56 -12.81 6.91
N VAL A 59 -11.04 -13.99 6.63
CA VAL A 59 -9.86 -14.48 7.32
C VAL A 59 -8.67 -13.94 6.54
N GLU A 60 -7.88 -13.08 7.15
CA GLU A 60 -6.50 -12.83 6.70
C GLU A 60 -5.75 -14.16 6.86
N SER A 61 -5.88 -15.01 5.85
CA SER A 61 -5.31 -16.36 5.90
C SER A 61 -3.80 -16.34 5.71
N ASN A 62 -3.23 -15.21 5.31
CA ASN A 62 -1.80 -15.09 5.07
C ASN A 62 -1.17 -13.97 5.89
N LYS A 63 -0.10 -14.35 6.58
CA LYS A 63 0.74 -13.47 7.41
C LYS A 63 1.68 -12.59 6.57
N ASN A 64 1.65 -12.74 5.24
CA ASN A 64 2.56 -12.08 4.31
C ASN A 64 1.94 -10.78 3.77
N PRO A 65 2.77 -9.81 3.32
CA PRO A 65 2.32 -8.65 2.56
C PRO A 65 1.58 -9.05 1.27
N ASP A 66 0.82 -8.11 0.69
CA ASP A 66 -0.04 -8.37 -0.48
C ASP A 66 0.73 -8.83 -1.71
N PHE A 67 1.92 -8.26 -1.94
CA PHE A 67 2.76 -8.56 -3.10
C PHE A 67 4.21 -8.75 -2.74
N ILE A 68 4.89 -9.63 -3.48
CA ILE A 68 6.35 -9.68 -3.57
C ILE A 68 6.72 -9.44 -5.03
N PHE A 69 7.55 -8.43 -5.28
CA PHE A 69 8.11 -8.12 -6.59
C PHE A 69 9.62 -8.38 -6.65
N GLU A 70 10.07 -8.71 -7.84
CA GLU A 70 11.49 -8.71 -8.21
C GLU A 70 11.75 -7.50 -9.11
N TYR A 71 12.78 -6.72 -8.80
CA TYR A 71 13.34 -5.76 -9.74
C TYR A 71 14.31 -6.51 -10.69
N ILE A 72 13.89 -6.71 -11.93
CA ILE A 72 14.52 -7.58 -12.90
C ILE A 72 16.01 -7.26 -13.13
N PRO A 73 16.44 -5.97 -13.27
CA PRO A 73 17.83 -5.67 -13.60
C PRO A 73 18.85 -6.12 -12.55
N THR A 74 18.52 -6.11 -11.28
CA THR A 74 19.44 -6.47 -10.18
C THR A 74 19.02 -7.73 -9.43
N ARG A 75 17.85 -8.30 -9.73
CA ARG A 75 17.24 -9.44 -9.05
C ARG A 75 16.91 -9.19 -7.57
N GLU A 76 16.89 -7.96 -7.18
CA GLU A 76 16.45 -7.57 -5.82
C GLU A 76 14.96 -7.78 -5.66
N HIS A 77 14.56 -8.23 -4.46
CA HIS A 77 13.17 -8.45 -4.10
C HIS A 77 12.72 -7.44 -3.04
N PHE A 78 11.45 -7.09 -3.10
CA PHE A 78 10.78 -6.28 -2.08
C PHE A 78 9.31 -6.68 -1.98
N ALA A 79 8.69 -6.37 -0.85
CA ALA A 79 7.28 -6.65 -0.62
C ALA A 79 6.47 -5.36 -0.48
N ILE A 80 5.21 -5.43 -0.86
CA ILE A 80 4.24 -4.34 -0.80
C ILE A 80 3.03 -4.77 0.02
N GLU A 81 2.63 -3.95 0.96
CA GLU A 81 1.34 -3.99 1.63
C GLU A 81 0.50 -2.80 1.19
N CYS A 82 -0.72 -3.02 0.75
CA CYS A 82 -1.66 -2.00 0.30
C CYS A 82 -2.67 -1.67 1.38
N LYS A 83 -2.91 -0.39 1.63
CA LYS A 83 -3.92 0.08 2.58
C LYS A 83 -4.79 1.17 1.97
N TYR A 84 -6.10 1.00 2.04
CA TYR A 84 -7.09 2.01 1.68
C TYR A 84 -7.68 2.62 2.95
N ARG A 85 -7.64 3.94 3.06
CA ARG A 85 -8.17 4.67 4.22
C ARG A 85 -9.06 5.82 3.77
N THR A 86 -10.14 6.08 4.50
CA THR A 86 -11.10 7.15 4.21
C THR A 86 -11.04 8.30 5.21
N SER A 87 -10.24 8.17 6.27
CA SER A 87 -10.12 9.21 7.29
C SER A 87 -8.83 9.07 8.10
N LEU A 88 -8.45 10.14 8.74
CA LEU A 88 -7.52 10.12 9.88
C LEU A 88 -8.32 9.86 11.18
N ASN A 89 -7.62 9.44 12.23
CA ASN A 89 -8.22 9.28 13.54
C ASN A 89 -8.50 10.64 14.21
N ASN A 90 -9.14 10.64 15.39
CA ASN A 90 -9.51 11.85 16.13
C ASN A 90 -8.32 12.74 16.53
N LYS A 91 -7.09 12.23 16.42
CA LYS A 91 -5.84 12.97 16.69
C LYS A 91 -5.15 13.45 15.41
N GLY A 92 -5.80 13.33 14.25
CA GLY A 92 -5.21 13.68 12.96
C GLY A 92 -4.09 12.73 12.51
N GLN A 93 -4.08 11.49 13.00
CA GLN A 93 -3.08 10.48 12.65
C GLN A 93 -3.66 9.50 11.63
N LEU A 94 -2.80 9.02 10.73
CA LEU A 94 -3.10 7.95 9.79
C LEU A 94 -2.95 6.58 10.48
N GLU A 95 -4.09 5.97 10.84
CA GLU A 95 -4.10 4.60 11.34
C GLU A 95 -4.03 3.62 10.16
N TRP A 96 -2.89 2.95 10.01
CA TRP A 96 -2.68 2.05 8.90
C TRP A 96 -2.72 0.57 9.31
N SER A 97 -2.42 0.25 10.57
CA SER A 97 -2.30 -1.12 11.05
C SER A 97 -2.52 -1.22 12.56
N TYR A 98 -2.20 -2.38 13.12
CA TYR A 98 -2.19 -2.66 14.55
C TYR A 98 -0.88 -3.35 14.96
N PRO A 99 -0.50 -3.34 16.25
CA PRO A 99 0.85 -3.77 16.68
C PRO A 99 1.23 -5.19 16.23
N ALA A 100 0.31 -6.14 16.31
CA ALA A 100 0.59 -7.52 15.91
C ALA A 100 0.84 -7.66 14.40
N GLN A 101 0.18 -6.87 13.56
CA GLN A 101 0.41 -6.88 12.11
C GLN A 101 1.77 -6.28 11.78
N ILE A 102 2.13 -5.16 12.40
CA ILE A 102 3.44 -4.52 12.22
C ILE A 102 4.55 -5.50 12.60
N LYS A 103 4.40 -6.18 13.74
CA LYS A 103 5.38 -7.19 14.16
C LYS A 103 5.52 -8.32 13.13
N ARG A 104 4.41 -8.80 12.56
CA ARG A 104 4.46 -9.82 11.50
C ARG A 104 5.27 -9.35 10.27
N TYR A 105 5.09 -8.10 9.83
CA TYR A 105 5.85 -7.56 8.71
C TYR A 105 7.34 -7.36 9.05
N GLN A 106 7.66 -6.94 10.26
CA GLN A 106 9.04 -6.86 10.74
C GLN A 106 9.70 -8.25 10.80
N ASP A 107 8.97 -9.25 11.28
CA ASP A 107 9.43 -10.64 11.28
C ASP A 107 9.65 -11.14 9.84
N PHE A 108 8.72 -10.83 8.93
CA PHE A 108 8.83 -11.15 7.50
C PHE A 108 10.09 -10.52 6.87
N GLU A 109 10.35 -9.22 7.08
CA GLU A 109 11.58 -8.57 6.58
C GLU A 109 12.85 -9.28 7.09
N ARG A 110 12.88 -9.58 8.37
CA ARG A 110 14.03 -10.21 9.00
C ARG A 110 14.27 -11.63 8.46
N GLU A 111 13.22 -12.43 8.31
CA GLU A 111 13.30 -13.83 7.90
C GLU A 111 13.56 -13.97 6.41
N ARG A 112 12.90 -13.18 5.59
CA ARG A 112 13.01 -13.23 4.13
C ARG A 112 14.15 -12.38 3.59
N LYS A 113 14.68 -11.44 4.40
CA LYS A 113 15.72 -10.45 4.03
C LYS A 113 15.33 -9.60 2.83
N ILE A 114 14.05 -9.25 2.74
CA ILE A 114 13.51 -8.36 1.72
C ILE A 114 12.75 -7.21 2.39
N PRO A 115 12.91 -5.96 1.94
CA PRO A 115 12.24 -4.82 2.55
C PRO A 115 10.74 -4.82 2.25
N VAL A 116 9.95 -4.33 3.20
CA VAL A 116 8.51 -4.13 3.06
C VAL A 116 8.21 -2.63 2.93
N PHE A 117 7.36 -2.30 1.97
CA PHE A 117 6.83 -0.95 1.76
C PHE A 117 5.33 -0.96 1.95
N ILE A 118 4.81 0.06 2.63
CA ILE A 118 3.38 0.24 2.84
C ILE A 118 2.90 1.30 1.86
N VAL A 119 2.08 0.89 0.90
CA VAL A 119 1.46 1.81 -0.06
C VAL A 119 0.05 2.11 0.43
N ILE A 120 -0.17 3.36 0.82
CA ILE A 120 -1.41 3.80 1.44
C ILE A 120 -2.06 4.86 0.56
N ILE A 121 -3.33 4.65 0.22
CA ILE A 121 -4.17 5.70 -0.33
C ILE A 121 -5.07 6.23 0.78
N VAL A 122 -5.13 7.55 0.91
CA VAL A 122 -6.02 8.23 1.85
C VAL A 122 -7.03 9.03 1.05
N ASP A 123 -8.29 8.61 1.12
CA ASP A 123 -9.40 9.19 0.37
C ASP A 123 -10.17 10.16 1.26
N PHE A 124 -9.83 11.45 1.19
CA PHE A 124 -10.55 12.56 1.82
C PHE A 124 -11.31 13.41 0.79
N GLY A 125 -11.67 12.83 -0.35
CA GLY A 125 -12.12 13.60 -1.49
C GLY A 125 -10.96 14.39 -2.11
N ASP A 126 -11.13 15.72 -2.21
CA ASP A 126 -10.12 16.58 -2.88
C ASP A 126 -8.77 16.68 -2.13
N ASP A 127 -8.75 16.34 -0.84
CA ASP A 127 -7.57 16.45 0.04
C ASP A 127 -6.83 15.13 0.27
N GLY A 128 -7.12 14.10 -0.50
CA GLY A 128 -6.49 12.80 -0.38
C GLY A 128 -5.08 12.72 -0.94
N GLY A 129 -4.41 11.58 -0.73
CA GLY A 129 -3.04 11.36 -1.20
C GLY A 129 -2.66 9.90 -1.34
N LEU A 130 -1.58 9.64 -2.08
CA LEU A 130 -0.93 8.35 -2.18
C LEU A 130 0.44 8.42 -1.54
N PHE A 131 0.73 7.49 -0.65
CA PHE A 131 1.95 7.44 0.14
C PHE A 131 2.65 6.09 -0.05
N ASN A 132 3.98 6.11 -0.15
CA ASN A 132 4.81 4.90 -0.19
C ASN A 132 5.81 4.93 0.96
N ILE A 133 5.48 4.28 2.07
CA ILE A 133 6.19 4.39 3.34
C ILE A 133 6.99 3.10 3.58
N PRO A 134 8.33 3.16 3.69
CA PRO A 134 9.09 1.97 4.09
C PRO A 134 8.68 1.55 5.51
N LEU A 135 8.63 0.24 5.76
CA LEU A 135 8.21 -0.29 7.06
C LEU A 135 9.08 0.25 8.21
N SER A 136 10.35 0.53 7.95
CA SER A 136 11.27 1.16 8.91
C SER A 136 10.79 2.53 9.42
N GLU A 137 9.96 3.24 8.65
CA GLU A 137 9.34 4.52 9.03
C GLU A 137 7.89 4.35 9.51
N ALA A 138 7.23 3.27 9.11
CA ALA A 138 5.86 2.93 9.54
C ALA A 138 5.87 2.10 10.85
N LYS A 139 6.64 2.53 11.85
CA LYS A 139 6.91 1.77 13.10
C LYS A 139 5.70 1.63 14.01
N TYR A 140 4.77 2.57 13.94
CA TYR A 140 3.62 2.67 14.83
C TYR A 140 2.32 2.46 14.07
N PRO A 141 1.27 1.95 14.72
CA PRO A 141 -0.04 1.75 14.09
C PRO A 141 -0.68 3.01 13.53
N ALA A 142 -0.39 4.15 14.16
CA ALA A 142 -0.87 5.46 13.75
C ALA A 142 0.31 6.41 13.54
N LEU A 143 0.35 7.06 12.38
CA LEU A 143 1.44 7.93 11.96
C LEU A 143 0.97 9.40 11.97
N TYR A 144 1.80 10.28 12.50
CA TYR A 144 1.59 11.71 12.41
C TYR A 144 1.77 12.20 10.98
N GLU A 145 1.09 13.28 10.63
CA GLU A 145 1.20 13.92 9.32
C GLU A 145 2.65 14.25 8.95
N SER A 146 3.44 14.76 9.91
CA SER A 146 4.87 15.04 9.74
C SER A 146 5.72 13.82 9.37
N VAL A 147 5.20 12.61 9.57
CA VAL A 147 5.86 11.36 9.17
C VAL A 147 5.42 10.95 7.78
N PHE A 148 4.12 10.71 7.57
CA PHE A 148 3.65 10.11 6.31
C PHE A 148 3.71 11.07 5.11
N MET A 149 3.56 12.38 5.30
CA MET A 149 3.65 13.38 4.22
C MET A 149 5.01 13.41 3.52
N LYS A 150 6.08 12.98 4.18
CA LYS A 150 7.40 12.84 3.56
C LYS A 150 7.46 11.80 2.44
N PHE A 151 6.49 10.92 2.42
CA PHE A 151 6.40 9.76 1.51
C PHE A 151 5.27 9.91 0.49
N GLU A 152 4.71 11.11 0.37
CA GLU A 152 3.74 11.40 -0.68
C GLU A 152 4.35 11.21 -2.07
N ARG A 153 3.58 10.59 -2.96
CA ARG A 153 4.01 10.36 -4.33
C ARG A 153 2.92 10.73 -5.33
N ASP A 154 3.33 11.01 -6.55
CA ASP A 154 2.42 11.19 -7.67
C ASP A 154 1.65 9.88 -7.95
N PRO A 155 0.31 9.87 -7.83
CA PRO A 155 -0.49 8.67 -8.01
C PRO A 155 -0.49 8.14 -9.45
N GLN A 156 -0.14 8.93 -10.43
CA GLN A 156 -0.13 8.56 -11.85
C GLN A 156 1.24 8.07 -12.34
N LYS A 157 2.31 8.27 -11.55
CA LYS A 157 3.65 7.81 -11.93
C LYS A 157 3.86 6.35 -11.57
N GLN A 158 4.52 5.63 -12.48
CA GLN A 158 4.98 4.28 -12.21
C GLN A 158 6.04 4.27 -11.10
N PHE A 159 6.11 3.16 -10.37
CA PHE A 159 7.18 2.94 -9.42
C PHE A 159 8.52 2.74 -10.12
N PHE A 160 9.59 3.15 -9.45
CA PHE A 160 10.95 2.79 -9.85
C PHE A 160 11.79 2.39 -8.63
N TRP A 161 12.77 1.53 -8.88
CA TRP A 161 13.68 0.99 -7.87
C TRP A 161 15.07 1.55 -8.05
N LYS A 162 15.68 2.01 -6.97
CA LYS A 162 17.05 2.50 -6.99
C LYS A 162 17.70 2.35 -5.61
N ASN A 163 18.86 1.69 -5.57
CA ASN A 163 19.68 1.56 -4.37
C ASN A 163 18.90 1.01 -3.15
N GLY A 164 18.11 -0.05 -3.35
CA GLY A 164 17.34 -0.66 -2.29
C GLY A 164 16.11 0.15 -1.83
N LYS A 165 15.71 1.17 -2.59
CA LYS A 165 14.55 2.02 -2.29
C LYS A 165 13.54 2.01 -3.43
N LEU A 166 12.27 2.05 -3.05
CA LEU A 166 11.13 2.18 -3.97
C LEU A 166 10.62 3.62 -3.98
N TYR A 167 10.50 4.20 -5.19
CA TYR A 167 10.03 5.57 -5.41
C TYR A 167 8.76 5.61 -6.25
#